data_11c41df8e1f6355ec9d1f0a576fb1137
#
_entry.id   11c41df8e1f6355ec9d1f0a576fb1137
#
_cell.length_a   1.000
_cell.length_b   1.000
_cell.length_c   1.000
_cell.angle_alpha   90.00
_cell.angle_beta   90.00
_cell.angle_gamma   90.00
#
_symmetry.space_group_name_H-M   'P 1'
#
loop_
_entity.id
_entity.type
_entity.pdbx_description
1 polymer ?
#
loop_
_entity_poly.entity_id
_entity_poly.type
_entity_poly.pdbx_seq_one_letter_code
_entity_poly.pdbx_strand_id
1 'polypeptide(L)'
;MDEQMFCFQCEQAAHCTACTGKAGVCGKSADTAAAQDRLTGALISYASQLIGEGRAPAPEQALLLMEGLFTTITNVNFDPQTVDQLTESVHAACPGIGFDYDMANLWHEPDEDIRSLKSFVLFSLRGMAAYNYHARVLGRIDPELDRFFCEALQAVGSECSIDTLWALVQKTGKASYRCMELLDAANTGAFGQPEPVEVPLVIEKGPFIVISGHDLYDMKCLLEQTAGKGIHVYTHSEMLPAHGYPELKQKYPHLKGNFGTAWQNQQREFEDIPAPILFTTNCIMPLRESYADRVFTTSVVSYPGVPHIGPERDFSPVIAKALELGGYPEDTAMPGINGGRSVVTGFARSAVLSHANEIVAAVKSGQIRHFFLVGGCDGTRPSRRYYTEFAKLTPPDTVILTLACGKFRLNDLDLGTVAGLPRILDVGQCNDAYSAIQIALALADAFQCGVNDLPLSLVLCWFEQKAVCILIALLALGIRNIRLGPTLPAFLSPGVVRVLQEKYNLMAVTTPEQDLKAILGEG
;
A
#
# COMPACT_ATOMS: atom_id res chain seq x y z
N MET A 1 -31.62 -16.21 -7.88
CA MET A 1 -30.47 -17.12 -7.75
C MET A 1 -29.53 -16.42 -6.76
N ASP A 2 -29.07 -17.12 -5.71
CA ASP A 2 -28.08 -16.51 -4.81
C ASP A 2 -26.82 -16.22 -5.62
N GLU A 3 -26.51 -14.96 -5.85
CA GLU A 3 -25.32 -14.56 -6.61
C GLU A 3 -24.08 -14.97 -5.80
N GLN A 4 -23.25 -15.79 -6.41
CA GLN A 4 -21.96 -16.20 -5.86
C GLN A 4 -20.87 -15.37 -6.50
N MET A 5 -19.94 -14.89 -5.68
CA MET A 5 -18.77 -14.16 -6.15
C MET A 5 -17.61 -15.10 -6.45
N PHE A 6 -16.67 -14.63 -7.26
CA PHE A 6 -15.32 -15.19 -7.34
C PHE A 6 -14.29 -14.09 -7.11
N CYS A 7 -13.38 -14.28 -6.15
CA CYS A 7 -12.32 -13.30 -5.89
C CYS A 7 -11.13 -13.96 -5.17
N PHE A 8 -9.92 -13.82 -5.72
CA PHE A 8 -8.67 -14.34 -5.13
C PHE A 8 -7.54 -13.30 -5.11
N GLN A 9 -7.90 -12.01 -5.14
CA GLN A 9 -6.94 -10.93 -5.37
C GLN A 9 -6.13 -10.49 -4.14
N CYS A 10 -6.47 -10.96 -2.93
CA CYS A 10 -5.79 -10.58 -1.70
C CYS A 10 -5.41 -11.79 -0.84
N GLU A 11 -4.56 -11.54 0.16
CA GLU A 11 -4.07 -12.57 1.09
C GLU A 11 -5.19 -13.23 1.91
N GLN A 12 -6.32 -12.53 2.10
CA GLN A 12 -7.47 -13.06 2.83
C GLN A 12 -8.36 -14.00 1.99
N ALA A 13 -8.00 -14.29 0.73
CA ALA A 13 -8.75 -15.24 -0.07
C ALA A 13 -9.11 -16.48 0.74
N ALA A 14 -10.41 -16.86 0.74
CA ALA A 14 -10.91 -17.93 1.58
C ALA A 14 -10.15 -19.23 1.31
N HIS A 15 -9.75 -19.93 2.36
CA HIS A 15 -8.96 -21.17 2.30
C HIS A 15 -7.63 -21.04 1.52
N CYS A 16 -7.08 -19.84 1.36
CA CYS A 16 -5.92 -19.53 0.51
C CYS A 16 -6.15 -19.92 -0.97
N THR A 17 -7.40 -19.90 -1.44
CA THR A 17 -7.80 -20.21 -2.82
C THR A 17 -8.62 -19.08 -3.42
N ALA A 18 -9.92 -18.96 -3.08
CA ALA A 18 -10.78 -17.89 -3.55
C ALA A 18 -11.99 -17.69 -2.62
N CYS A 19 -12.53 -16.48 -2.58
CA CYS A 19 -13.85 -16.21 -2.02
C CYS A 19 -14.90 -16.51 -3.08
N THR A 20 -15.81 -17.46 -2.79
CA THR A 20 -16.83 -17.95 -3.72
C THR A 20 -18.25 -17.90 -3.15
N GLY A 21 -18.43 -17.32 -1.95
CA GLY A 21 -19.71 -17.22 -1.26
C GLY A 21 -20.49 -15.93 -1.56
N LYS A 22 -21.37 -15.55 -0.64
CA LYS A 22 -22.16 -14.31 -0.70
C LYS A 22 -21.34 -13.06 -0.36
N ALA A 23 -20.20 -13.24 0.32
CA ALA A 23 -19.28 -12.17 0.68
C ALA A 23 -17.84 -12.67 0.73
N GLY A 24 -16.90 -11.77 0.46
CA GLY A 24 -15.46 -12.00 0.68
C GLY A 24 -15.09 -11.94 2.15
N VAL A 25 -13.94 -12.51 2.52
CA VAL A 25 -13.40 -12.43 3.89
C VAL A 25 -13.15 -10.98 4.32
N CYS A 26 -12.87 -10.08 3.38
CA CYS A 26 -12.73 -8.63 3.62
C CYS A 26 -14.07 -7.92 3.90
N GLY A 27 -15.22 -8.60 3.76
CA GLY A 27 -16.56 -8.03 3.92
C GLY A 27 -17.18 -7.50 2.63
N LYS A 28 -16.50 -7.57 1.47
CA LYS A 28 -17.05 -7.17 0.18
C LYS A 28 -18.20 -8.11 -0.20
N SER A 29 -19.37 -7.55 -0.60
CA SER A 29 -20.52 -8.33 -1.07
C SER A 29 -20.28 -8.93 -2.45
N ALA A 30 -21.11 -9.92 -2.85
CA ALA A 30 -21.11 -10.47 -4.20
C ALA A 30 -21.45 -9.38 -5.23
N ASP A 31 -22.42 -8.49 -4.93
CA ASP A 31 -22.80 -7.38 -5.81
C ASP A 31 -21.63 -6.42 -6.07
N THR A 32 -20.89 -6.05 -5.01
CA THR A 32 -19.70 -5.21 -5.14
C THR A 32 -18.61 -5.91 -5.96
N ALA A 33 -18.44 -7.23 -5.77
CA ALA A 33 -17.47 -8.00 -6.57
C ALA A 33 -17.86 -8.01 -8.05
N ALA A 34 -19.14 -8.26 -8.35
CA ALA A 34 -19.67 -8.24 -9.72
C ALA A 34 -19.56 -6.85 -10.37
N ALA A 35 -19.84 -5.76 -9.61
CA ALA A 35 -19.64 -4.40 -10.10
C ALA A 35 -18.17 -4.12 -10.43
N GLN A 36 -17.24 -4.54 -9.59
CA GLN A 36 -15.80 -4.41 -9.84
C GLN A 36 -15.33 -5.23 -11.05
N ASP A 37 -15.93 -6.38 -11.31
CA ASP A 37 -15.64 -7.18 -12.50
C ASP A 37 -16.17 -6.49 -13.77
N ARG A 38 -17.40 -5.94 -13.74
CA ARG A 38 -17.92 -5.11 -14.85
C ARG A 38 -17.02 -3.93 -15.14
N LEU A 39 -16.63 -3.16 -14.13
CA LEU A 39 -15.71 -2.04 -14.28
C LEU A 39 -14.37 -2.49 -14.89
N THR A 40 -13.80 -3.59 -14.39
CA THR A 40 -12.53 -4.11 -14.92
C THR A 40 -12.66 -4.51 -16.38
N GLY A 41 -13.75 -5.17 -16.76
CA GLY A 41 -14.05 -5.52 -18.14
C GLY A 41 -14.18 -4.30 -19.06
N ALA A 42 -14.90 -3.28 -18.62
CA ALA A 42 -15.03 -2.01 -19.31
C ALA A 42 -13.67 -1.31 -19.52
N LEU A 43 -12.80 -1.31 -18.48
CA LEU A 43 -11.46 -0.72 -18.57
C LEU A 43 -10.56 -1.47 -19.57
N ILE A 44 -10.64 -2.82 -19.61
CA ILE A 44 -9.90 -3.64 -20.59
C ILE A 44 -10.34 -3.30 -22.01
N SER A 45 -11.65 -3.20 -22.24
CA SER A 45 -12.20 -2.86 -23.57
C SER A 45 -11.86 -1.42 -23.96
N TYR A 46 -11.94 -0.49 -23.01
CA TYR A 46 -11.54 0.90 -23.22
C TYR A 46 -10.06 1.03 -23.61
N ALA A 47 -9.17 0.40 -22.86
CA ALA A 47 -7.74 0.37 -23.16
C ALA A 47 -7.45 -0.25 -24.54
N SER A 48 -8.16 -1.33 -24.89
CA SER A 48 -8.02 -2.01 -26.18
C SER A 48 -8.43 -1.11 -27.34
N GLN A 49 -9.49 -0.31 -27.19
CA GLN A 49 -9.91 0.64 -28.22
C GLN A 49 -8.85 1.75 -28.38
N LEU A 50 -8.36 2.36 -27.29
CA LEU A 50 -7.33 3.41 -27.37
C LEU A 50 -6.07 2.93 -28.11
N ILE A 51 -5.61 1.70 -27.83
CA ILE A 51 -4.47 1.10 -28.52
C ILE A 51 -4.81 0.81 -29.99
N GLY A 52 -6.02 0.29 -30.28
CA GLY A 52 -6.49 0.05 -31.63
C GLY A 52 -6.54 1.31 -32.51
N GLU A 53 -6.79 2.47 -31.92
CA GLU A 53 -6.73 3.77 -32.58
C GLU A 53 -5.29 4.30 -32.78
N GLY A 54 -4.28 3.59 -32.28
CA GLY A 54 -2.85 3.94 -32.44
C GLY A 54 -2.41 5.17 -31.65
N ARG A 55 -3.19 5.61 -30.65
CA ARG A 55 -2.92 6.82 -29.87
C ARG A 55 -2.68 6.53 -28.38
N ALA A 56 -1.89 7.38 -27.74
CA ALA A 56 -1.79 7.39 -26.28
C ALA A 56 -3.08 7.98 -25.68
N PRO A 57 -3.46 7.56 -24.45
CA PRO A 57 -4.61 8.15 -23.77
C PRO A 57 -4.37 9.65 -23.49
N ALA A 58 -5.41 10.48 -23.63
CA ALA A 58 -5.40 11.85 -23.13
C ALA A 58 -5.33 11.84 -21.58
N PRO A 59 -4.89 12.94 -20.94
CA PRO A 59 -4.74 12.99 -19.49
C PRO A 59 -5.99 12.59 -18.70
N GLU A 60 -7.17 13.00 -19.16
CA GLU A 60 -8.47 12.69 -18.55
C GLU A 60 -8.83 11.21 -18.75
N GLN A 61 -8.49 10.66 -19.91
CA GLN A 61 -8.69 9.25 -20.21
C GLN A 61 -7.79 8.36 -19.35
N ALA A 62 -6.53 8.76 -19.16
CA ALA A 62 -5.60 8.08 -18.29
C ALA A 62 -6.04 8.17 -16.83
N LEU A 63 -6.53 9.34 -16.37
CA LEU A 63 -7.07 9.49 -15.01
C LEU A 63 -8.24 8.54 -14.77
N LEU A 64 -9.17 8.45 -15.69
CA LEU A 64 -10.32 7.53 -15.60
C LEU A 64 -9.89 6.06 -15.49
N LEU A 65 -8.86 5.64 -16.25
CA LEU A 65 -8.27 4.30 -16.12
C LEU A 65 -7.67 4.08 -14.72
N MET A 66 -6.95 5.10 -14.18
CA MET A 66 -6.35 5.00 -12.85
C MET A 66 -7.41 4.93 -11.75
N GLU A 67 -8.43 5.79 -11.79
CA GLU A 67 -9.54 5.78 -10.82
C GLU A 67 -10.27 4.45 -10.85
N GLY A 68 -10.58 3.93 -12.04
CA GLY A 68 -11.24 2.65 -12.20
C GLY A 68 -10.43 1.48 -11.62
N LEU A 69 -9.16 1.37 -11.98
CA LEU A 69 -8.29 0.33 -11.43
C LEU A 69 -8.10 0.46 -9.92
N PHE A 70 -7.88 1.68 -9.42
CA PHE A 70 -7.70 1.95 -8.00
C PHE A 70 -8.96 1.60 -7.18
N THR A 71 -10.13 1.94 -7.69
CA THR A 71 -11.43 1.60 -7.09
C THR A 71 -11.60 0.10 -6.85
N THR A 72 -11.00 -0.75 -7.69
CA THR A 72 -11.10 -2.21 -7.59
C THR A 72 -10.09 -2.86 -6.63
N ILE A 73 -9.21 -2.10 -5.99
CA ILE A 73 -8.28 -2.60 -4.96
C ILE A 73 -9.06 -3.08 -3.73
N THR A 74 -8.51 -4.07 -3.03
CA THR A 74 -9.09 -4.60 -1.78
C THR A 74 -9.21 -3.49 -0.73
N ASN A 75 -10.35 -3.41 -0.06
CA ASN A 75 -10.63 -2.45 1.02
C ASN A 75 -10.57 -0.97 0.57
N VAL A 76 -11.03 -0.68 -0.64
CA VAL A 76 -11.18 0.69 -1.16
C VAL A 76 -12.65 1.06 -1.30
N ASN A 77 -13.38 0.38 -2.16
CA ASN A 77 -14.77 0.70 -2.45
C ASN A 77 -15.69 -0.50 -2.16
N PHE A 78 -16.65 -0.27 -1.26
CA PHE A 78 -17.66 -1.24 -0.86
C PHE A 78 -19.06 -0.92 -1.41
N ASP A 79 -19.19 0.19 -2.16
CA ASP A 79 -20.47 0.65 -2.69
C ASP A 79 -20.60 0.27 -4.18
N PRO A 80 -21.40 -0.74 -4.52
CA PRO A 80 -21.59 -1.16 -5.91
C PRO A 80 -22.17 -0.05 -6.79
N GLN A 81 -22.95 0.89 -6.23
CA GLN A 81 -23.56 1.97 -7.01
C GLN A 81 -22.48 2.94 -7.52
N THR A 82 -21.54 3.33 -6.68
CA THR A 82 -20.43 4.21 -7.10
C THR A 82 -19.51 3.52 -8.09
N VAL A 83 -19.31 2.20 -7.99
CA VAL A 83 -18.54 1.41 -8.95
C VAL A 83 -19.25 1.35 -10.31
N ASP A 84 -20.57 1.15 -10.33
CA ASP A 84 -21.36 1.12 -11.56
C ASP A 84 -21.40 2.52 -12.23
N GLN A 85 -21.52 3.62 -11.48
CA GLN A 85 -21.40 4.99 -12.00
C GLN A 85 -20.05 5.25 -12.69
N LEU A 86 -18.98 4.70 -12.13
CA LEU A 86 -17.66 4.81 -12.75
C LEU A 86 -17.59 3.98 -14.05
N THR A 87 -18.25 2.82 -14.10
CA THR A 87 -18.40 2.03 -15.33
C THR A 87 -19.14 2.80 -16.42
N GLU A 88 -20.24 3.48 -16.05
CA GLU A 88 -20.97 4.38 -16.97
C GLU A 88 -20.07 5.51 -17.49
N SER A 89 -19.22 6.07 -16.65
CA SER A 89 -18.25 7.11 -17.05
C SER A 89 -17.23 6.57 -18.06
N VAL A 90 -16.77 5.32 -17.91
CA VAL A 90 -15.89 4.64 -18.88
C VAL A 90 -16.60 4.47 -20.22
N HIS A 91 -17.87 4.02 -20.22
CA HIS A 91 -18.66 3.87 -21.44
C HIS A 91 -18.90 5.22 -22.13
N ALA A 92 -19.19 6.28 -21.36
CA ALA A 92 -19.37 7.63 -21.90
C ALA A 92 -18.09 8.19 -22.55
N ALA A 93 -16.91 7.85 -21.99
CA ALA A 93 -15.62 8.27 -22.54
C ALA A 93 -15.21 7.48 -23.80
N CYS A 94 -15.91 6.39 -24.12
CA CYS A 94 -15.62 5.51 -25.24
C CYS A 94 -16.90 5.08 -26.00
N PRO A 95 -17.59 6.02 -26.64
CA PRO A 95 -18.77 5.69 -27.43
C PRO A 95 -18.37 4.82 -28.65
N GLY A 96 -18.74 3.55 -28.62
CA GLY A 96 -18.42 2.59 -29.67
C GLY A 96 -17.86 1.27 -29.18
N ILE A 97 -17.63 1.11 -27.87
CA ILE A 97 -17.41 -0.21 -27.27
C ILE A 97 -18.69 -1.02 -27.47
N GLY A 98 -18.61 -2.08 -28.32
CA GLY A 98 -19.75 -2.94 -28.58
C GLY A 98 -20.10 -3.83 -27.39
N PHE A 99 -19.07 -4.36 -26.72
CA PHE A 99 -19.19 -5.24 -25.56
C PHE A 99 -17.96 -5.10 -24.66
N ASP A 100 -18.20 -5.14 -23.36
CA ASP A 100 -17.12 -5.21 -22.38
C ASP A 100 -16.44 -6.58 -22.39
N TYR A 101 -15.15 -6.61 -21.99
CA TYR A 101 -14.47 -7.87 -21.75
C TYR A 101 -15.14 -8.58 -20.57
N ASP A 102 -15.56 -9.82 -20.81
CA ASP A 102 -16.13 -10.64 -19.73
C ASP A 102 -15.02 -11.19 -18.84
N MET A 103 -14.98 -10.74 -17.59
CA MET A 103 -13.98 -11.19 -16.61
C MET A 103 -14.07 -12.69 -16.32
N ALA A 104 -15.19 -13.35 -16.61
CA ALA A 104 -15.31 -14.80 -16.54
C ALA A 104 -14.28 -15.50 -17.42
N ASN A 105 -13.90 -14.92 -18.56
CA ASN A 105 -12.84 -15.46 -19.44
C ASN A 105 -11.47 -15.52 -18.75
N LEU A 106 -11.18 -14.56 -17.84
CA LEU A 106 -9.95 -14.61 -17.06
C LEU A 106 -10.08 -15.54 -15.85
N TRP A 107 -11.21 -15.46 -15.12
CA TRP A 107 -11.38 -16.24 -13.90
C TRP A 107 -11.51 -17.75 -14.17
N HIS A 108 -12.00 -18.14 -15.34
CA HIS A 108 -12.18 -19.53 -15.77
C HIS A 108 -11.20 -19.94 -16.88
N GLU A 109 -10.13 -19.18 -17.11
CA GLU A 109 -9.04 -19.58 -18.01
C GLU A 109 -8.55 -20.99 -17.60
N PRO A 110 -8.63 -21.97 -18.51
CA PRO A 110 -8.33 -23.37 -18.20
C PRO A 110 -6.84 -23.62 -17.94
N ASP A 111 -5.96 -22.84 -18.55
CA ASP A 111 -4.52 -22.87 -18.26
C ASP A 111 -4.24 -22.04 -16.99
N GLU A 112 -3.94 -22.74 -15.89
CA GLU A 112 -3.68 -22.09 -14.60
C GLU A 112 -2.48 -21.14 -14.63
N ASP A 113 -1.45 -21.42 -15.45
CA ASP A 113 -0.27 -20.56 -15.56
C ASP A 113 -0.60 -19.28 -16.34
N ILE A 114 -1.40 -19.37 -17.40
CA ILE A 114 -1.91 -18.20 -18.13
C ILE A 114 -2.79 -17.36 -17.21
N ARG A 115 -3.75 -17.97 -16.51
CA ARG A 115 -4.61 -17.28 -15.53
C ARG A 115 -3.78 -16.57 -14.48
N SER A 116 -2.78 -17.25 -13.93
CA SER A 116 -1.89 -16.72 -12.90
C SER A 116 -1.08 -15.53 -13.40
N LEU A 117 -0.46 -15.60 -14.56
CA LEU A 117 0.36 -14.53 -15.13
C LEU A 117 -0.48 -13.30 -15.51
N LYS A 118 -1.67 -13.49 -16.11
CA LYS A 118 -2.61 -12.40 -16.39
C LYS A 118 -3.10 -11.73 -15.10
N SER A 119 -3.41 -12.52 -14.05
CA SER A 119 -3.78 -11.99 -12.74
C SER A 119 -2.64 -11.23 -12.08
N PHE A 120 -1.40 -11.72 -12.21
CA PHE A 120 -0.22 -11.04 -11.68
C PHE A 120 -0.04 -9.66 -12.32
N VAL A 121 -0.21 -9.56 -13.66
CA VAL A 121 -0.18 -8.27 -14.36
C VAL A 121 -1.34 -7.39 -13.92
N LEU A 122 -2.59 -7.87 -13.96
CA LEU A 122 -3.78 -7.08 -13.62
C LEU A 122 -3.72 -6.52 -12.19
N PHE A 123 -3.32 -7.36 -11.22
CA PHE A 123 -3.23 -6.93 -9.83
C PHE A 123 -2.08 -5.95 -9.61
N SER A 124 -0.98 -6.11 -10.34
CA SER A 124 0.08 -5.10 -10.35
C SER A 124 -0.39 -3.77 -10.94
N LEU A 125 -1.15 -3.77 -12.04
CA LEU A 125 -1.73 -2.56 -12.63
C LEU A 125 -2.65 -1.83 -11.65
N ARG A 126 -3.44 -2.55 -10.85
CA ARG A 126 -4.26 -1.94 -9.80
C ARG A 126 -3.40 -1.21 -8.77
N GLY A 127 -2.32 -1.84 -8.30
CA GLY A 127 -1.37 -1.21 -7.37
C GLY A 127 -0.64 0.00 -7.97
N MET A 128 -0.19 -0.13 -9.23
CA MET A 128 0.42 0.97 -9.99
C MET A 128 -0.54 2.15 -10.16
N ALA A 129 -1.83 1.86 -10.42
CA ALA A 129 -2.85 2.89 -10.60
C ALA A 129 -3.01 3.75 -9.34
N ALA A 130 -2.98 3.13 -8.15
CA ALA A 130 -3.01 3.87 -6.90
C ALA A 130 -1.82 4.84 -6.77
N TYR A 131 -0.62 4.39 -7.06
CA TYR A 131 0.58 5.24 -6.98
C TYR A 131 0.58 6.34 -8.04
N ASN A 132 0.20 6.02 -9.27
CA ASN A 132 0.11 7.01 -10.35
C ASN A 132 -1.01 8.04 -10.08
N TYR A 133 -2.15 7.63 -9.50
CA TYR A 133 -3.22 8.54 -9.08
C TYR A 133 -2.70 9.60 -8.10
N HIS A 134 -2.01 9.18 -7.03
CA HIS A 134 -1.44 10.12 -6.06
C HIS A 134 -0.38 11.05 -6.67
N ALA A 135 0.44 10.56 -7.59
CA ALA A 135 1.41 11.40 -8.30
C ALA A 135 0.70 12.45 -9.17
N ARG A 136 -0.41 12.07 -9.86
CA ARG A 136 -1.23 12.98 -10.68
C ARG A 136 -1.89 14.08 -9.87
N VAL A 137 -2.44 13.76 -8.70
CA VAL A 137 -3.02 14.74 -7.77
C VAL A 137 -2.01 15.82 -7.40
N LEU A 138 -0.72 15.49 -7.36
CA LEU A 138 0.40 16.41 -7.14
C LEU A 138 1.00 16.98 -8.44
N GLY A 139 0.30 16.80 -9.58
CA GLY A 139 0.70 17.37 -10.87
C GLY A 139 1.84 16.64 -11.57
N ARG A 140 2.18 15.40 -11.16
CA ARG A 140 3.20 14.58 -11.82
C ARG A 140 2.53 13.53 -12.72
N ILE A 141 2.83 13.60 -14.00
CA ILE A 141 2.28 12.73 -15.04
C ILE A 141 3.42 12.14 -15.86
N ASP A 142 3.30 10.87 -16.21
CA ASP A 142 4.20 10.17 -17.12
C ASP A 142 3.39 9.52 -18.27
N PRO A 143 3.41 10.12 -19.48
CA PRO A 143 2.65 9.61 -20.63
C PRO A 143 3.08 8.21 -21.10
N GLU A 144 4.32 7.79 -20.84
CA GLU A 144 4.78 6.45 -21.17
C GLU A 144 4.13 5.41 -20.24
N LEU A 145 3.99 5.73 -18.95
CA LEU A 145 3.23 4.91 -18.02
C LEU A 145 1.75 4.83 -18.41
N ASP A 146 1.14 5.95 -18.80
CA ASP A 146 -0.26 5.98 -19.23
C ASP A 146 -0.52 5.07 -20.42
N ARG A 147 0.37 5.11 -21.40
CA ARG A 147 0.32 4.21 -22.55
C ARG A 147 0.52 2.77 -22.14
N PHE A 148 1.48 2.50 -21.24
CA PHE A 148 1.76 1.16 -20.76
C PHE A 148 0.53 0.53 -20.06
N PHE A 149 -0.24 1.29 -19.28
CA PHE A 149 -1.48 0.79 -18.69
C PHE A 149 -2.45 0.26 -19.74
N CYS A 150 -2.63 0.99 -20.86
CA CYS A 150 -3.47 0.55 -21.95
C CYS A 150 -2.93 -0.73 -22.63
N GLU A 151 -1.63 -0.77 -22.93
CA GLU A 151 -0.98 -1.93 -23.55
C GLU A 151 -1.10 -3.18 -22.66
N ALA A 152 -0.90 -3.04 -21.37
CA ALA A 152 -0.95 -4.15 -20.44
C ALA A 152 -2.40 -4.64 -20.20
N LEU A 153 -3.38 -3.74 -20.08
CA LEU A 153 -4.80 -4.10 -19.98
C LEU A 153 -5.28 -4.83 -21.25
N GLN A 154 -4.92 -4.33 -22.44
CA GLN A 154 -5.23 -5.00 -23.70
C GLN A 154 -4.66 -6.43 -23.73
N ALA A 155 -3.40 -6.60 -23.29
CA ALA A 155 -2.77 -7.92 -23.25
C ALA A 155 -3.46 -8.88 -22.27
N VAL A 156 -3.95 -8.38 -21.11
CA VAL A 156 -4.76 -9.18 -20.16
C VAL A 156 -6.04 -9.69 -20.83
N GLY A 157 -6.70 -8.84 -21.64
CA GLY A 157 -7.93 -9.20 -22.38
C GLY A 157 -7.70 -10.03 -23.64
N SER A 158 -6.45 -10.27 -24.05
CA SER A 158 -6.11 -10.96 -25.31
C SER A 158 -5.58 -12.37 -25.07
N GLU A 159 -5.59 -13.20 -26.12
CA GLU A 159 -4.85 -14.46 -26.11
C GLU A 159 -3.35 -14.19 -26.16
N CYS A 160 -2.60 -14.76 -25.23
CA CYS A 160 -1.16 -14.60 -25.12
C CYS A 160 -0.49 -15.93 -24.76
N SER A 161 0.70 -16.18 -25.30
CA SER A 161 1.53 -17.30 -24.88
C SER A 161 2.13 -17.05 -23.49
N ILE A 162 2.51 -18.12 -22.79
CA ILE A 162 3.19 -18.04 -21.48
C ILE A 162 4.47 -17.18 -21.57
N ASP A 163 5.28 -17.33 -22.62
CA ASP A 163 6.50 -16.55 -22.81
C ASP A 163 6.21 -15.05 -22.97
N THR A 164 5.16 -14.72 -23.74
CA THR A 164 4.69 -13.33 -23.90
C THR A 164 4.24 -12.74 -22.56
N LEU A 165 3.52 -13.53 -21.76
CA LEU A 165 3.06 -13.10 -20.45
C LEU A 165 4.21 -12.91 -19.45
N TRP A 166 5.24 -13.79 -19.46
CA TRP A 166 6.44 -13.57 -18.66
C TRP A 166 7.21 -12.31 -19.06
N ALA A 167 7.30 -12.04 -20.36
CA ALA A 167 7.89 -10.78 -20.84
C ALA A 167 7.07 -9.56 -20.38
N LEU A 168 5.74 -9.67 -20.39
CA LEU A 168 4.84 -8.63 -19.89
C LEU A 168 4.98 -8.45 -18.38
N VAL A 169 5.09 -9.52 -17.59
CA VAL A 169 5.38 -9.46 -16.13
C VAL A 169 6.66 -8.66 -15.87
N GLN A 170 7.73 -8.89 -16.64
CA GLN A 170 8.98 -8.13 -16.51
C GLN A 170 8.81 -6.63 -16.85
N LYS A 171 8.06 -6.32 -17.91
CA LYS A 171 7.75 -4.93 -18.27
C LYS A 171 6.89 -4.26 -17.20
N THR A 172 5.88 -4.97 -16.68
CA THR A 172 5.02 -4.47 -15.60
C THR A 172 5.83 -4.17 -14.33
N GLY A 173 6.81 -5.01 -14.00
CA GLY A 173 7.69 -4.76 -12.86
C GLY A 173 8.55 -3.49 -13.01
N LYS A 174 9.09 -3.23 -14.21
CA LYS A 174 9.81 -1.98 -14.50
C LYS A 174 8.89 -0.76 -14.43
N ALA A 175 7.68 -0.88 -14.97
CA ALA A 175 6.68 0.18 -14.90
C ALA A 175 6.20 0.42 -13.45
N SER A 176 6.06 -0.64 -12.64
CA SER A 176 5.76 -0.55 -11.19
C SER A 176 6.82 0.24 -10.44
N TYR A 177 8.10 -0.05 -10.69
CA TYR A 177 9.20 0.71 -10.12
C TYR A 177 9.14 2.19 -10.53
N ARG A 178 8.88 2.48 -11.82
CA ARG A 178 8.75 3.84 -12.34
C ARG A 178 7.56 4.59 -11.73
N CYS A 179 6.41 3.92 -11.46
CA CYS A 179 5.29 4.53 -10.76
C CYS A 179 5.65 4.96 -9.33
N MET A 180 6.40 4.11 -8.60
CA MET A 180 6.85 4.45 -7.25
C MET A 180 7.87 5.61 -7.27
N GLU A 181 8.79 5.64 -8.25
CA GLU A 181 9.72 6.75 -8.48
C GLU A 181 8.97 8.06 -8.74
N LEU A 182 7.93 8.03 -9.60
CA LEU A 182 7.12 9.19 -9.93
C LEU A 182 6.41 9.75 -8.69
N LEU A 183 5.83 8.87 -7.87
CA LEU A 183 5.17 9.27 -6.63
C LEU A 183 6.15 9.79 -5.58
N ASP A 184 7.30 9.16 -5.43
CA ASP A 184 8.36 9.67 -4.54
C ASP A 184 8.80 11.09 -4.95
N ALA A 185 9.01 11.31 -6.25
CA ALA A 185 9.36 12.64 -6.77
C ALA A 185 8.21 13.66 -6.59
N ALA A 186 6.95 13.21 -6.64
CA ALA A 186 5.80 14.06 -6.40
C ALA A 186 5.71 14.46 -4.91
N ASN A 187 5.78 13.48 -4.00
CA ASN A 187 5.70 13.71 -2.56
C ASN A 187 6.86 14.56 -2.05
N THR A 188 8.10 14.19 -2.38
CA THR A 188 9.29 14.92 -1.93
C THR A 188 9.38 16.32 -2.55
N GLY A 189 8.91 16.48 -3.79
CA GLY A 189 8.83 17.79 -4.45
C GLY A 189 7.78 18.72 -3.84
N ALA A 190 6.66 18.18 -3.35
CA ALA A 190 5.57 18.97 -2.76
C ALA A 190 5.75 19.22 -1.25
N PHE A 191 6.33 18.27 -0.52
CA PHE A 191 6.33 18.27 0.95
C PHE A 191 7.73 18.27 1.58
N GLY A 192 8.78 18.26 0.77
CA GLY A 192 10.18 18.20 1.23
C GLY A 192 10.66 16.75 1.43
N GLN A 193 11.95 16.60 1.70
CA GLN A 193 12.53 15.29 2.01
C GLN A 193 12.12 14.88 3.43
N PRO A 194 11.63 13.64 3.64
CA PRO A 194 11.30 13.18 4.98
C PRO A 194 12.52 13.22 5.93
N GLU A 195 12.26 13.66 7.15
CA GLU A 195 13.23 13.76 8.24
C GLU A 195 12.77 12.88 9.41
N PRO A 196 13.69 12.19 10.12
CA PRO A 196 13.34 11.43 11.30
C PRO A 196 12.65 12.27 12.37
N VAL A 197 11.47 11.82 12.80
CA VAL A 197 10.66 12.52 13.81
C VAL A 197 10.01 11.52 14.75
N GLU A 198 10.02 11.85 16.05
CA GLU A 198 9.25 11.12 17.04
C GLU A 198 7.78 11.59 17.00
N VAL A 199 6.86 10.63 16.94
CA VAL A 199 5.41 10.85 16.84
C VAL A 199 4.75 10.29 18.10
N PRO A 200 4.09 11.12 18.92
CA PRO A 200 3.43 10.65 20.13
C PRO A 200 2.18 9.84 19.82
N LEU A 201 1.92 8.84 20.67
CA LEU A 201 0.71 8.01 20.68
C LEU A 201 -0.19 8.43 21.86
N VAL A 202 -0.41 9.74 21.97
CA VAL A 202 -1.28 10.38 22.95
C VAL A 202 -2.19 11.36 22.23
N ILE A 203 -3.48 11.25 22.48
CA ILE A 203 -4.49 12.16 21.94
C ILE A 203 -4.72 13.25 22.96
N GLU A 204 -4.37 14.47 22.64
CA GLU A 204 -4.60 15.64 23.49
C GLU A 204 -6.12 15.88 23.62
N LYS A 205 -6.55 16.37 24.78
CA LYS A 205 -7.95 16.74 25.04
C LYS A 205 -8.47 17.78 24.05
N GLY A 206 -9.75 17.73 23.76
CA GLY A 206 -10.44 18.67 22.86
C GLY A 206 -10.72 18.10 21.48
N PRO A 207 -11.33 18.91 20.59
CA PRO A 207 -11.74 18.48 19.27
C PRO A 207 -10.58 17.98 18.42
N PHE A 208 -10.77 16.86 17.74
CA PHE A 208 -9.76 16.31 16.83
C PHE A 208 -10.40 15.59 15.63
N ILE A 209 -9.59 15.35 14.62
CA ILE A 209 -9.92 14.57 13.40
C ILE A 209 -8.88 13.48 13.26
N VAL A 210 -9.32 12.27 12.93
CA VAL A 210 -8.43 11.18 12.50
C VAL A 210 -8.48 11.06 10.99
N ILE A 211 -7.31 11.14 10.34
CA ILE A 211 -7.18 10.94 8.89
C ILE A 211 -6.44 9.65 8.61
N SER A 212 -7.05 8.78 7.81
CA SER A 212 -6.54 7.47 7.43
C SER A 212 -6.39 7.34 5.92
N GLY A 213 -5.43 6.54 5.47
CA GLY A 213 -5.16 6.31 4.05
C GLY A 213 -3.74 6.70 3.67
N HIS A 214 -3.55 7.22 2.44
CA HIS A 214 -2.22 7.44 1.87
C HIS A 214 -2.04 8.83 1.26
N ASP A 215 -3.13 9.56 0.95
CA ASP A 215 -3.06 10.79 0.16
C ASP A 215 -2.53 11.97 0.98
N LEU A 216 -1.29 12.39 0.70
CA LEU A 216 -0.66 13.53 1.39
C LEU A 216 -1.23 14.88 0.94
N TYR A 217 -1.85 14.95 -0.24
CA TYR A 217 -2.50 16.18 -0.70
C TYR A 217 -3.83 16.42 0.04
N ASP A 218 -4.62 15.36 0.25
CA ASP A 218 -5.81 15.44 1.11
C ASP A 218 -5.43 15.84 2.55
N MET A 219 -4.33 15.26 3.08
CA MET A 219 -3.78 15.66 4.37
C MET A 219 -3.46 17.15 4.41
N LYS A 220 -2.73 17.66 3.41
CA LYS A 220 -2.40 19.09 3.31
C LYS A 220 -3.67 19.96 3.29
N CYS A 221 -4.65 19.61 2.44
CA CYS A 221 -5.90 20.37 2.33
C CYS A 221 -6.68 20.39 3.65
N LEU A 222 -6.72 19.25 4.38
CA LEU A 222 -7.34 19.17 5.70
C LEU A 222 -6.60 20.06 6.72
N LEU A 223 -5.27 20.00 6.73
CA LEU A 223 -4.45 20.82 7.65
C LEU A 223 -4.61 22.33 7.37
N GLU A 224 -4.70 22.73 6.10
CA GLU A 224 -4.98 24.13 5.74
C GLU A 224 -6.35 24.59 6.24
N GLN A 225 -7.39 23.75 6.09
CA GLN A 225 -8.75 24.10 6.49
C GLN A 225 -8.99 24.03 8.00
N THR A 226 -8.19 23.28 8.75
CA THR A 226 -8.29 23.17 10.21
C THR A 226 -7.40 24.17 10.95
N ALA A 227 -6.50 24.87 10.26
CA ALA A 227 -5.59 25.84 10.86
C ALA A 227 -6.34 26.94 11.64
N GLY A 228 -5.97 27.14 12.90
CA GLY A 228 -6.55 28.17 13.77
C GLY A 228 -7.96 27.87 14.29
N LYS A 229 -8.52 26.69 14.03
CA LYS A 229 -9.87 26.32 14.47
C LYS A 229 -9.94 25.59 15.82
N GLY A 230 -8.80 25.41 16.50
CA GLY A 230 -8.74 24.68 17.79
C GLY A 230 -8.98 23.18 17.63
N ILE A 231 -8.73 22.63 16.46
CA ILE A 231 -8.89 21.21 16.15
C ILE A 231 -7.50 20.60 15.97
N HIS A 232 -7.26 19.45 16.61
CA HIS A 232 -6.07 18.65 16.42
C HIS A 232 -6.27 17.64 15.28
N VAL A 233 -5.22 17.32 14.54
CA VAL A 233 -5.25 16.30 13.50
C VAL A 233 -4.30 15.16 13.89
N TYR A 234 -4.81 13.94 13.82
CA TYR A 234 -4.06 12.71 14.09
C TYR A 234 -4.05 11.82 12.84
N THR A 235 -2.89 11.28 12.55
CA THR A 235 -2.75 10.27 11.50
C THR A 235 -3.21 8.90 11.99
N HIS A 236 -3.61 8.05 11.06
CA HIS A 236 -3.87 6.63 11.32
C HIS A 236 -3.27 5.79 10.20
N SER A 237 -2.74 4.62 10.55
CA SER A 237 -2.23 3.65 9.57
C SER A 237 -1.16 4.24 8.63
N GLU A 238 -1.33 4.12 7.31
CA GLU A 238 -0.36 4.57 6.31
C GLU A 238 -0.20 6.11 6.21
N MET A 239 -1.00 6.86 6.97
CA MET A 239 -0.80 8.31 7.05
C MET A 239 0.31 8.72 8.05
N LEU A 240 0.77 7.81 8.94
CA LEU A 240 1.83 8.10 9.91
C LEU A 240 3.09 8.76 9.30
N PRO A 241 3.62 8.33 8.14
CA PRO A 241 4.79 8.95 7.53
C PRO A 241 4.64 10.42 7.15
N ALA A 242 3.41 10.95 7.10
CA ALA A 242 3.17 12.39 6.87
C ALA A 242 3.91 13.28 7.88
N HIS A 243 4.14 12.79 9.10
CA HIS A 243 4.89 13.50 10.13
C HIS A 243 6.37 13.73 9.77
N GLY A 244 6.95 12.90 8.92
CA GLY A 244 8.33 13.06 8.46
C GLY A 244 8.51 14.18 7.44
N TYR A 245 7.44 14.63 6.77
CA TYR A 245 7.54 15.66 5.74
C TYR A 245 7.52 17.07 6.33
N PRO A 246 8.59 17.88 6.11
CA PRO A 246 8.73 19.22 6.74
C PRO A 246 7.57 20.17 6.43
N GLU A 247 7.10 20.20 5.16
CA GLU A 247 6.01 21.08 4.72
C GLU A 247 4.64 20.72 5.34
N LEU A 248 4.51 19.54 5.92
CA LEU A 248 3.34 19.14 6.68
C LEU A 248 3.56 19.36 8.19
N LYS A 249 4.58 18.74 8.76
CA LYS A 249 4.79 18.73 10.21
C LYS A 249 5.21 20.08 10.79
N GLN A 250 6.17 20.76 10.14
CA GLN A 250 6.69 22.01 10.65
C GLN A 250 5.71 23.18 10.41
N LYS A 251 5.00 23.14 9.28
CA LYS A 251 4.06 24.20 8.89
C LYS A 251 2.75 24.17 9.68
N TYR A 252 2.30 22.97 10.08
CA TYR A 252 1.00 22.77 10.73
C TYR A 252 1.16 22.15 12.13
N PRO A 253 1.39 22.97 13.19
CA PRO A 253 1.66 22.48 14.55
C PRO A 253 0.47 21.75 15.20
N HIS A 254 -0.72 21.82 14.62
CA HIS A 254 -1.89 21.06 15.04
C HIS A 254 -1.95 19.65 14.44
N LEU A 255 -1.01 19.25 13.57
CA LEU A 255 -0.71 17.85 13.28
C LEU A 255 0.05 17.26 14.47
N LYS A 256 -0.65 16.57 15.38
CA LYS A 256 -0.15 16.24 16.72
C LYS A 256 0.58 14.92 16.79
N GLY A 257 -0.10 13.84 16.50
CA GLY A 257 0.40 12.49 16.70
C GLY A 257 -0.30 11.46 15.82
N ASN A 258 -0.17 10.20 16.20
CA ASN A 258 -0.83 9.10 15.52
C ASN A 258 -1.88 8.45 16.43
N PHE A 259 -3.05 8.18 15.87
CA PHE A 259 -4.16 7.50 16.52
C PHE A 259 -4.12 6.00 16.18
N GLY A 260 -4.04 5.16 17.19
CA GLY A 260 -4.07 3.71 16.98
C GLY A 260 -2.88 3.16 16.18
N THR A 261 -3.14 2.12 15.40
CA THR A 261 -2.11 1.35 14.70
C THR A 261 -2.44 1.14 13.22
N ALA A 262 -2.32 -0.09 12.69
CA ALA A 262 -2.61 -0.39 11.29
C ALA A 262 -4.10 -0.66 11.06
N TRP A 263 -4.52 -0.51 9.81
CA TRP A 263 -5.91 -0.54 9.33
C TRP A 263 -6.75 -1.73 9.85
N GLN A 264 -6.16 -2.90 10.04
CA GLN A 264 -6.89 -4.10 10.50
C GLN A 264 -7.40 -3.99 11.94
N ASN A 265 -6.94 -3.01 12.71
CA ASN A 265 -7.35 -2.78 14.09
C ASN A 265 -8.45 -1.70 14.21
N GLN A 266 -8.79 -1.00 13.12
CA GLN A 266 -9.69 0.15 13.13
C GLN A 266 -11.04 -0.12 13.78
N GLN A 267 -11.64 -1.29 13.59
CA GLN A 267 -12.93 -1.62 14.19
C GLN A 267 -12.92 -1.64 15.74
N ARG A 268 -11.77 -1.88 16.35
CA ARG A 268 -11.57 -1.79 17.79
C ARG A 268 -11.10 -0.40 18.21
N GLU A 269 -10.18 0.19 17.43
CA GLU A 269 -9.54 1.45 17.75
C GLU A 269 -10.50 2.64 17.59
N PHE A 270 -11.47 2.54 16.68
CA PHE A 270 -12.49 3.57 16.46
C PHE A 270 -13.78 3.36 17.25
N GLU A 271 -13.86 2.31 18.09
CA GLU A 271 -15.03 2.07 18.92
C GLU A 271 -15.30 3.28 19.83
N ASP A 272 -16.50 3.86 19.72
CA ASP A 272 -16.96 5.03 20.46
C ASP A 272 -16.04 6.28 20.41
N ILE A 273 -15.20 6.39 19.37
CA ILE A 273 -14.30 7.53 19.21
C ILE A 273 -15.07 8.86 19.20
N PRO A 274 -14.70 9.88 20.01
CA PRO A 274 -15.39 11.17 20.04
C PRO A 274 -14.86 12.13 18.96
N ALA A 275 -14.61 11.65 17.74
CA ALA A 275 -14.06 12.41 16.64
C ALA A 275 -14.49 11.86 15.28
N PRO A 276 -14.55 12.66 14.22
CA PRO A 276 -14.73 12.17 12.87
C PRO A 276 -13.47 11.48 12.35
N ILE A 277 -13.70 10.51 11.45
CA ILE A 277 -12.68 9.74 10.77
C ILE A 277 -12.79 10.01 9.26
N LEU A 278 -11.74 10.52 8.65
CA LEU A 278 -11.65 10.77 7.20
C LEU A 278 -10.78 9.69 6.54
N PHE A 279 -11.40 8.88 5.68
CA PHE A 279 -10.67 7.95 4.82
C PHE A 279 -10.39 8.60 3.47
N THR A 280 -9.11 8.76 3.15
CA THR A 280 -8.66 9.39 1.89
C THR A 280 -8.42 8.38 0.77
N THR A 281 -8.10 7.14 1.14
CA THR A 281 -7.87 6.02 0.21
C THR A 281 -8.18 4.70 0.92
N ASN A 282 -7.64 3.57 0.42
CA ASN A 282 -7.71 2.31 1.15
C ASN A 282 -6.94 2.45 2.51
N CYS A 283 -7.15 1.76 3.56
CA CYS A 283 -7.88 0.51 3.70
C CYS A 283 -9.07 0.72 4.65
N ILE A 284 -10.24 0.95 4.12
CA ILE A 284 -11.47 0.96 4.92
C ILE A 284 -11.92 -0.49 5.18
N MET A 285 -12.50 -0.76 6.35
CA MET A 285 -13.14 -2.03 6.70
C MET A 285 -14.65 -1.83 6.81
N PRO A 286 -15.44 -2.93 6.82
CA PRO A 286 -16.84 -2.84 7.18
C PRO A 286 -17.03 -2.08 8.51
N LEU A 287 -17.86 -1.04 8.47
CA LEU A 287 -18.05 -0.11 9.58
C LEU A 287 -18.86 -0.75 10.70
N ARG A 288 -18.61 -0.34 11.95
CA ARG A 288 -19.41 -0.69 13.11
C ARG A 288 -20.34 0.47 13.49
N GLU A 289 -21.51 0.16 14.03
CA GLU A 289 -22.51 1.15 14.48
C GLU A 289 -21.92 2.16 15.47
N SER A 290 -20.96 1.73 16.32
CA SER A 290 -20.34 2.57 17.34
C SER A 290 -19.58 3.79 16.80
N TYR A 291 -19.25 3.83 15.48
CA TYR A 291 -18.53 4.96 14.86
C TYR A 291 -18.95 5.28 13.41
N ALA A 292 -19.88 4.54 12.83
CA ALA A 292 -20.25 4.70 11.40
C ALA A 292 -20.78 6.11 11.08
N ASP A 293 -21.48 6.75 12.03
CA ASP A 293 -22.04 8.10 11.90
C ASP A 293 -20.99 9.24 11.89
N ARG A 294 -19.71 8.91 12.07
CA ARG A 294 -18.57 9.83 12.16
C ARG A 294 -17.55 9.62 11.04
N VAL A 295 -17.84 8.70 10.13
CA VAL A 295 -16.96 8.36 9.01
C VAL A 295 -17.28 9.22 7.81
N PHE A 296 -16.22 9.70 7.16
CA PHE A 296 -16.26 10.42 5.88
C PHE A 296 -15.26 9.76 4.93
N THR A 297 -15.56 9.79 3.64
CA THR A 297 -14.69 9.28 2.59
C THR A 297 -14.38 10.37 1.56
N THR A 298 -13.28 10.22 0.83
CA THR A 298 -12.95 11.08 -0.31
C THR A 298 -12.21 10.27 -1.38
N SER A 299 -11.97 10.86 -2.54
CA SER A 299 -11.26 10.22 -3.67
C SER A 299 -12.02 8.97 -4.17
N VAL A 300 -11.34 7.84 -4.33
CA VAL A 300 -11.93 6.58 -4.82
C VAL A 300 -12.51 5.69 -3.72
N VAL A 301 -12.40 6.11 -2.45
CA VAL A 301 -12.94 5.37 -1.31
C VAL A 301 -14.43 5.64 -1.20
N SER A 302 -15.22 4.57 -1.11
CA SER A 302 -16.66 4.68 -0.86
C SER A 302 -17.18 3.54 0.00
N TYR A 303 -18.17 3.86 0.79
CA TYR A 303 -18.92 2.91 1.61
C TYR A 303 -20.40 3.28 1.64
N PRO A 304 -21.34 2.32 1.51
CA PRO A 304 -22.77 2.61 1.46
C PRO A 304 -23.23 3.47 2.64
N GLY A 305 -23.92 4.57 2.35
CA GLY A 305 -24.48 5.47 3.34
C GLY A 305 -23.50 6.39 4.08
N VAL A 306 -22.22 6.39 3.69
CA VAL A 306 -21.19 7.28 4.26
C VAL A 306 -21.11 8.57 3.45
N PRO A 307 -21.07 9.76 4.09
CA PRO A 307 -20.82 11.02 3.39
C PRO A 307 -19.48 11.00 2.64
N HIS A 308 -19.53 11.38 1.37
CA HIS A 308 -18.38 11.45 0.50
C HIS A 308 -18.01 12.91 0.20
N ILE A 309 -16.73 13.27 0.39
CA ILE A 309 -16.17 14.58 0.07
C ILE A 309 -15.70 14.56 -1.39
N GLY A 310 -16.24 15.48 -2.18
CA GLY A 310 -15.95 15.58 -3.61
C GLY A 310 -14.54 16.08 -3.94
N PRO A 311 -14.23 16.19 -5.24
CA PRO A 311 -12.90 16.57 -5.72
C PRO A 311 -12.48 17.99 -5.33
N GLU A 312 -13.42 18.84 -4.95
CA GLU A 312 -13.17 20.18 -4.39
C GLU A 312 -12.51 20.15 -3.01
N ARG A 313 -12.54 18.99 -2.33
CA ARG A 313 -11.97 18.78 -0.99
C ARG A 313 -12.46 19.78 0.05
N ASP A 314 -13.76 20.08 0.04
CA ASP A 314 -14.37 20.85 1.13
C ASP A 314 -14.56 19.96 2.37
N PHE A 315 -13.65 20.07 3.33
CA PHE A 315 -13.70 19.32 4.58
C PHE A 315 -14.54 20.02 5.67
N SER A 316 -15.31 21.05 5.33
CA SER A 316 -16.20 21.73 6.28
C SER A 316 -17.14 20.79 7.04
N PRO A 317 -17.74 19.73 6.44
CA PRO A 317 -18.56 18.78 7.18
C PRO A 317 -17.76 17.98 8.23
N VAL A 318 -16.53 17.59 7.92
CA VAL A 318 -15.63 16.86 8.84
C VAL A 318 -15.25 17.77 10.01
N ILE A 319 -14.92 19.04 9.73
CA ILE A 319 -14.60 20.06 10.71
C ILE A 319 -15.79 20.33 11.65
N ALA A 320 -16.98 20.50 11.09
CA ALA A 320 -18.20 20.69 11.87
C ALA A 320 -18.46 19.51 12.81
N LYS A 321 -18.28 18.28 12.32
CA LYS A 321 -18.45 17.07 13.12
C LYS A 321 -17.43 16.96 14.25
N ALA A 322 -16.19 17.39 14.03
CA ALA A 322 -15.16 17.41 15.08
C ALA A 322 -15.51 18.38 16.21
N LEU A 323 -16.02 19.56 15.87
CA LEU A 323 -16.45 20.57 16.85
C LEU A 323 -17.73 20.12 17.59
N GLU A 324 -18.65 19.44 16.91
CA GLU A 324 -19.86 18.86 17.52
C GLU A 324 -19.50 17.80 18.57
N LEU A 325 -18.61 16.88 18.24
CA LEU A 325 -18.21 15.76 19.12
C LEU A 325 -17.30 16.19 20.27
N GLY A 326 -16.53 17.26 20.11
CA GLY A 326 -15.74 17.90 21.17
C GLY A 326 -14.48 17.18 21.61
N GLY A 327 -14.25 15.95 21.17
CA GLY A 327 -13.06 15.15 21.49
C GLY A 327 -13.03 14.56 22.89
N TYR A 328 -11.87 14.04 23.29
CA TYR A 328 -11.69 13.51 24.66
C TYR A 328 -11.65 14.64 25.70
N PRO A 329 -12.20 14.41 26.91
CA PRO A 329 -12.19 15.41 27.99
C PRO A 329 -10.81 15.57 28.66
N GLU A 330 -9.91 14.61 28.47
CA GLU A 330 -8.54 14.58 28.99
C GLU A 330 -7.60 13.90 27.98
N ASP A 331 -6.29 14.09 28.16
CA ASP A 331 -5.29 13.45 27.32
C ASP A 331 -5.39 11.92 27.41
N THR A 332 -5.54 11.25 26.28
CA THR A 332 -5.82 9.83 26.20
C THR A 332 -4.68 9.08 25.51
N ALA A 333 -4.09 8.11 26.19
CA ALA A 333 -3.02 7.29 25.64
C ALA A 333 -3.57 6.22 24.68
N MET A 334 -2.95 6.11 23.51
CA MET A 334 -3.23 5.08 22.48
C MET A 334 -1.95 4.29 22.20
N PRO A 335 -1.50 3.41 23.13
CA PRO A 335 -0.22 2.73 23.01
C PRO A 335 -0.17 1.84 21.77
N GLY A 336 1.03 1.71 21.19
CA GLY A 336 1.29 0.76 20.11
C GLY A 336 1.04 -0.70 20.49
N ILE A 337 1.13 -1.60 19.54
CA ILE A 337 0.83 -3.03 19.72
C ILE A 337 1.72 -3.67 20.82
N ASN A 338 2.95 -3.18 20.96
CA ASN A 338 3.91 -3.68 21.96
C ASN A 338 3.96 -2.81 23.25
N GLY A 339 3.09 -1.81 23.35
CA GLY A 339 2.97 -0.94 24.54
C GLY A 339 3.79 0.34 24.48
N GLY A 340 4.44 0.64 23.36
CA GLY A 340 5.17 1.90 23.15
C GLY A 340 4.24 3.11 23.18
N ARG A 341 4.75 4.27 23.62
CA ARG A 341 3.99 5.53 23.75
C ARG A 341 4.34 6.54 22.66
N SER A 342 5.33 6.26 21.86
CA SER A 342 5.74 7.01 20.69
C SER A 342 6.32 6.05 19.65
N VAL A 343 6.38 6.51 18.41
CA VAL A 343 7.04 5.83 17.29
C VAL A 343 7.91 6.82 16.55
N VAL A 344 8.91 6.35 15.82
CA VAL A 344 9.76 7.21 14.99
C VAL A 344 9.53 6.85 13.53
N THR A 345 9.32 7.85 12.68
CA THR A 345 9.18 7.71 11.22
C THR A 345 10.08 8.72 10.50
N GLY A 346 10.18 8.63 9.16
CA GLY A 346 10.94 9.61 8.35
C GLY A 346 12.35 9.16 7.95
N PHE A 347 12.72 7.90 8.16
CA PHE A 347 14.00 7.33 7.69
C PHE A 347 13.96 6.98 6.19
N ALA A 348 13.51 7.94 5.36
CA ALA A 348 13.56 7.79 3.92
C ALA A 348 15.01 7.80 3.39
N ARG A 349 15.20 7.56 2.07
CA ARG A 349 16.53 7.46 1.46
C ARG A 349 17.44 8.66 1.76
N SER A 350 16.92 9.89 1.76
CA SER A 350 17.71 11.08 2.06
C SER A 350 18.29 11.05 3.47
N ALA A 351 17.49 10.68 4.46
CA ALA A 351 17.91 10.58 5.85
C ALA A 351 18.93 9.45 6.06
N VAL A 352 18.67 8.25 5.51
CA VAL A 352 19.57 7.10 5.67
C VAL A 352 20.89 7.31 4.90
N LEU A 353 20.83 7.79 3.65
CA LEU A 353 22.02 7.98 2.82
C LEU A 353 22.89 9.16 3.24
N SER A 354 22.35 10.13 4.03
CA SER A 354 23.20 11.15 4.67
C SER A 354 24.23 10.54 5.64
N HIS A 355 23.98 9.32 6.14
CA HIS A 355 24.85 8.54 7.01
C HIS A 355 25.52 7.36 6.29
N ALA A 356 25.55 7.36 4.95
CA ALA A 356 26.07 6.21 4.18
C ALA A 356 27.52 5.84 4.54
N ASN A 357 28.39 6.83 4.75
CA ASN A 357 29.79 6.60 5.11
C ASN A 357 29.93 5.92 6.48
N GLU A 358 29.16 6.36 7.46
CA GLU A 358 29.10 5.80 8.82
C GLU A 358 28.56 4.37 8.79
N ILE A 359 27.50 4.14 8.00
CA ILE A 359 26.91 2.80 7.80
C ILE A 359 27.92 1.86 7.17
N VAL A 360 28.61 2.30 6.10
CA VAL A 360 29.63 1.49 5.44
C VAL A 360 30.80 1.18 6.39
N ALA A 361 31.26 2.15 7.18
CA ALA A 361 32.30 1.94 8.16
C ALA A 361 31.86 0.96 9.26
N ALA A 362 30.63 1.07 9.76
CA ALA A 362 30.08 0.18 10.78
C ALA A 362 29.96 -1.27 10.28
N VAL A 363 29.57 -1.49 9.03
CA VAL A 363 29.52 -2.82 8.42
C VAL A 363 30.93 -3.38 8.23
N LYS A 364 31.87 -2.59 7.69
CA LYS A 364 33.26 -3.02 7.47
C LYS A 364 34.00 -3.35 8.78
N SER A 365 33.66 -2.67 9.89
CA SER A 365 34.22 -2.94 11.21
C SER A 365 33.51 -4.09 11.96
N GLY A 366 32.41 -4.63 11.42
CA GLY A 366 31.62 -5.68 12.04
C GLY A 366 30.69 -5.17 13.16
N GLN A 367 30.55 -3.87 13.34
CA GLN A 367 29.56 -3.30 14.29
C GLN A 367 28.12 -3.53 13.83
N ILE A 368 27.87 -3.51 12.52
CA ILE A 368 26.61 -3.92 11.89
C ILE A 368 26.88 -5.16 11.07
N ARG A 369 26.30 -6.29 11.49
CA ARG A 369 26.45 -7.57 10.83
C ARG A 369 25.48 -7.77 9.68
N HIS A 370 24.23 -7.30 9.85
CA HIS A 370 23.17 -7.57 8.90
C HIS A 370 22.06 -6.51 8.95
N PHE A 371 21.40 -6.33 7.81
CA PHE A 371 20.19 -5.54 7.66
C PHE A 371 19.01 -6.47 7.34
N PHE A 372 17.85 -6.15 7.89
CA PHE A 372 16.60 -6.81 7.54
C PHE A 372 15.62 -5.76 7.02
N LEU A 373 14.96 -6.01 5.91
CA LEU A 373 13.76 -5.30 5.52
C LEU A 373 12.56 -6.12 5.98
N VAL A 374 11.95 -5.72 7.09
CA VAL A 374 10.78 -6.39 7.71
C VAL A 374 9.58 -5.48 7.59
N GLY A 375 8.65 -5.75 6.68
CA GLY A 375 7.51 -4.88 6.45
C GLY A 375 6.69 -5.26 5.23
N GLY A 376 5.85 -4.33 4.81
CA GLY A 376 4.88 -4.51 3.71
C GLY A 376 3.44 -4.37 4.20
N CYS A 377 2.46 -4.81 3.41
CA CYS A 377 1.06 -4.74 3.81
C CYS A 377 0.76 -5.66 5.00
N ASP A 378 0.06 -5.16 6.02
CA ASP A 378 -0.42 -5.97 7.15
C ASP A 378 -1.85 -6.48 6.94
N GLY A 379 -2.37 -7.29 7.85
CA GLY A 379 -3.69 -7.89 7.77
C GLY A 379 -4.13 -8.57 9.07
N THR A 380 -5.30 -9.18 9.04
CA THR A 380 -6.01 -9.67 10.22
C THR A 380 -5.53 -11.04 10.75
N ARG A 381 -4.79 -11.83 9.95
CA ARG A 381 -4.41 -13.20 10.35
C ARG A 381 -3.52 -13.22 11.60
N PRO A 382 -3.84 -14.08 12.59
CA PRO A 382 -3.01 -14.19 13.81
C PRO A 382 -1.56 -14.62 13.55
N SER A 383 -1.30 -15.38 12.47
CA SER A 383 0.04 -15.82 12.07
C SER A 383 0.99 -14.65 11.75
N ARG A 384 0.48 -13.44 11.53
CA ARG A 384 1.28 -12.22 11.33
C ARG A 384 2.04 -11.77 12.58
N ARG A 385 1.79 -12.38 13.74
CA ARG A 385 2.66 -12.27 14.92
C ARG A 385 4.11 -12.67 14.63
N TYR A 386 4.32 -13.49 13.59
CA TYR A 386 5.64 -13.83 13.05
C TYR A 386 6.56 -12.61 12.92
N TYR A 387 6.08 -11.48 12.36
CA TYR A 387 6.92 -10.31 12.10
C TYR A 387 7.37 -9.61 13.39
N THR A 388 6.52 -9.55 14.39
CA THR A 388 6.87 -9.03 15.72
C THR A 388 7.92 -9.91 16.41
N GLU A 389 7.71 -11.22 16.39
CA GLU A 389 8.64 -12.18 17.01
C GLU A 389 9.96 -12.24 16.25
N PHE A 390 9.93 -12.18 14.91
CA PHE A 390 11.15 -12.08 14.11
C PHE A 390 11.99 -10.86 14.50
N ALA A 391 11.38 -9.68 14.60
CA ALA A 391 12.06 -8.45 14.99
C ALA A 391 12.70 -8.56 16.38
N LYS A 392 11.97 -9.13 17.37
CA LYS A 392 12.48 -9.34 18.74
C LYS A 392 13.66 -10.30 18.82
N LEU A 393 13.74 -11.27 17.92
CA LEU A 393 14.81 -12.27 17.86
C LEU A 393 16.07 -11.79 17.13
N THR A 394 15.99 -10.67 16.39
CA THR A 394 17.16 -10.15 15.66
C THR A 394 18.31 -9.81 16.60
N PRO A 395 19.56 -10.21 16.29
CA PRO A 395 20.73 -9.91 17.12
C PRO A 395 20.96 -8.40 17.31
N PRO A 396 21.61 -7.98 18.41
CA PRO A 396 21.79 -6.55 18.73
C PRO A 396 22.70 -5.79 17.75
N ASP A 397 23.50 -6.51 16.97
CA ASP A 397 24.36 -5.99 15.91
C ASP A 397 23.68 -5.93 14.54
N THR A 398 22.36 -5.83 14.50
CA THR A 398 21.58 -5.76 13.27
C THR A 398 20.65 -4.55 13.23
N VAL A 399 20.29 -4.12 12.02
CA VAL A 399 19.35 -3.00 11.76
C VAL A 399 18.14 -3.54 11.01
N ILE A 400 16.95 -3.06 11.37
CA ILE A 400 15.69 -3.37 10.70
C ILE A 400 15.19 -2.11 9.98
N LEU A 401 15.09 -2.18 8.66
CA LEU A 401 14.28 -1.23 7.90
C LEU A 401 12.84 -1.75 7.89
N THR A 402 11.88 -0.86 8.07
CA THR A 402 10.45 -1.21 8.00
C THR A 402 9.69 -0.17 7.20
N LEU A 403 8.55 -0.57 6.65
CA LEU A 403 7.67 0.31 5.88
C LEU A 403 6.25 -0.25 5.79
N ALA A 404 5.33 0.55 5.29
CA ALA A 404 3.93 0.20 5.10
C ALA A 404 3.23 -0.20 6.41
N CYS A 405 2.02 -0.78 6.36
CA CYS A 405 1.27 -1.16 7.57
C CYS A 405 1.99 -2.20 8.45
N GLY A 406 2.87 -3.03 7.85
CA GLY A 406 3.68 -4.00 8.58
C GLY A 406 4.58 -3.38 9.66
N LYS A 407 4.95 -2.10 9.51
CA LYS A 407 5.72 -1.37 10.53
C LYS A 407 5.09 -1.41 11.92
N PHE A 408 3.76 -1.33 12.02
CA PHE A 408 3.06 -1.31 13.29
C PHE A 408 3.19 -2.60 14.11
N ARG A 409 3.72 -3.67 13.51
CA ARG A 409 4.08 -4.89 14.22
C ARG A 409 5.33 -4.75 15.09
N LEU A 410 6.15 -3.72 14.83
CA LEU A 410 7.48 -3.61 15.43
C LEU A 410 7.96 -2.19 15.73
N ASN A 411 7.37 -1.14 15.15
CA ASN A 411 7.90 0.23 15.24
C ASN A 411 7.80 0.88 16.64
N ASP A 412 7.02 0.29 17.55
CA ASP A 412 6.92 0.67 18.95
C ASP A 412 7.75 -0.23 19.90
N LEU A 413 8.60 -1.12 19.35
CA LEU A 413 9.58 -1.89 20.12
C LEU A 413 10.81 -1.01 20.43
N ASP A 414 11.30 -1.10 21.67
CA ASP A 414 12.61 -0.56 22.01
C ASP A 414 13.67 -1.65 21.82
N LEU A 415 14.34 -1.64 20.67
CA LEU A 415 15.48 -2.54 20.39
C LEU A 415 16.84 -1.85 20.63
N GLY A 416 16.85 -0.59 21.06
CA GLY A 416 18.06 0.19 21.29
C GLY A 416 18.72 0.69 20.00
N THR A 417 20.03 0.91 20.07
CA THR A 417 20.85 1.47 18.98
C THR A 417 22.03 0.58 18.64
N VAL A 418 22.52 0.69 17.41
CA VAL A 418 23.76 0.06 16.94
C VAL A 418 24.54 1.06 16.09
N ALA A 419 25.84 1.21 16.34
CA ALA A 419 26.71 2.18 15.66
C ALA A 419 26.15 3.63 15.63
N GLY A 420 25.41 4.03 16.69
CA GLY A 420 24.77 5.36 16.77
C GLY A 420 23.45 5.49 16.03
N LEU A 421 22.96 4.46 15.34
CA LEU A 421 21.69 4.44 14.64
C LEU A 421 20.63 3.70 15.47
N PRO A 422 19.35 4.12 15.45
CA PRO A 422 18.27 3.29 15.94
C PRO A 422 18.26 1.94 15.21
N ARG A 423 17.93 0.86 15.91
CA ARG A 423 17.86 -0.46 15.26
C ARG A 423 16.61 -0.65 14.41
N ILE A 424 15.59 0.21 14.54
CA ILE A 424 14.40 0.21 13.70
C ILE A 424 14.33 1.54 12.95
N LEU A 425 14.30 1.47 11.61
CA LEU A 425 14.23 2.62 10.71
C LEU A 425 12.94 2.52 9.88
N ASP A 426 11.93 3.33 10.22
CA ASP A 426 10.70 3.41 9.43
C ASP A 426 10.92 4.29 8.19
N VAL A 427 10.98 3.65 7.03
CA VAL A 427 11.26 4.27 5.74
C VAL A 427 10.07 5.07 5.21
N GLY A 428 8.82 4.68 5.53
CA GLY A 428 7.65 5.40 5.08
C GLY A 428 6.43 4.55 4.73
N GLN A 429 5.62 5.03 3.79
CA GLN A 429 4.43 4.35 3.25
C GLN A 429 4.82 3.15 2.37
N CYS A 430 3.83 2.41 1.87
CA CYS A 430 4.09 1.27 0.97
C CYS A 430 4.81 1.68 -0.33
N ASN A 431 4.48 2.84 -0.92
CA ASN A 431 5.19 3.39 -2.09
C ASN A 431 6.65 3.75 -1.79
N ASP A 432 7.01 4.02 -0.52
CA ASP A 432 8.40 4.27 -0.10
C ASP A 432 9.25 3.00 -0.13
N ALA A 433 8.71 1.87 -0.64
CA ALA A 433 9.51 0.76 -1.15
C ALA A 433 10.53 1.24 -2.19
N TYR A 434 10.22 2.28 -2.99
CA TYR A 434 11.20 2.97 -3.84
C TYR A 434 12.38 3.49 -3.03
N SER A 435 12.13 4.17 -1.92
CA SER A 435 13.16 4.68 -1.01
C SER A 435 14.04 3.56 -0.44
N ALA A 436 13.42 2.44 -0.01
CA ALA A 436 14.14 1.26 0.48
C ALA A 436 15.02 0.62 -0.61
N ILE A 437 14.52 0.53 -1.84
CA ILE A 437 15.29 0.03 -3.00
C ILE A 437 16.47 0.97 -3.29
N GLN A 438 16.27 2.28 -3.26
CA GLN A 438 17.36 3.26 -3.48
C GLN A 438 18.44 3.17 -2.40
N ILE A 439 18.06 2.95 -1.13
CA ILE A 439 19.02 2.71 -0.04
C ILE A 439 19.85 1.47 -0.35
N ALA A 440 19.21 0.36 -0.73
CA ALA A 440 19.90 -0.89 -1.04
C ALA A 440 20.85 -0.74 -2.25
N LEU A 441 20.43 -0.08 -3.33
CA LEU A 441 21.23 0.15 -4.52
C LEU A 441 22.44 1.05 -4.21
N ALA A 442 22.24 2.14 -3.48
CA ALA A 442 23.34 3.05 -3.10
C ALA A 442 24.36 2.37 -2.16
N LEU A 443 23.89 1.53 -1.24
CA LEU A 443 24.79 0.74 -0.39
C LEU A 443 25.56 -0.31 -1.22
N ALA A 444 24.92 -0.98 -2.17
CA ALA A 444 25.58 -1.93 -3.06
C ALA A 444 26.71 -1.27 -3.86
N ASP A 445 26.45 -0.06 -4.39
CA ASP A 445 27.47 0.74 -5.07
C ASP A 445 28.62 1.13 -4.14
N ALA A 446 28.31 1.60 -2.92
CA ALA A 446 29.32 1.97 -1.92
C ALA A 446 30.16 0.78 -1.44
N PHE A 447 29.61 -0.43 -1.43
CA PHE A 447 30.32 -1.68 -1.14
C PHE A 447 30.99 -2.29 -2.37
N GLN A 448 30.73 -1.76 -3.58
CA GLN A 448 31.19 -2.31 -4.87
C GLN A 448 30.77 -3.78 -5.07
N CYS A 449 29.51 -4.09 -4.76
CA CYS A 449 28.93 -5.43 -4.89
C CYS A 449 27.56 -5.38 -5.57
N GLY A 450 27.00 -6.55 -5.90
CA GLY A 450 25.61 -6.65 -6.36
C GLY A 450 24.64 -6.44 -5.20
N VAL A 451 23.41 -5.98 -5.50
CA VAL A 451 22.36 -5.79 -4.48
C VAL A 451 22.03 -7.08 -3.71
N ASN A 452 22.17 -8.24 -4.37
CA ASN A 452 21.94 -9.55 -3.76
C ASN A 452 23.14 -10.05 -2.92
N ASP A 453 24.27 -9.35 -2.95
CA ASP A 453 25.48 -9.67 -2.19
C ASP A 453 25.60 -8.82 -0.91
N LEU A 454 24.68 -7.87 -0.73
CA LEU A 454 24.59 -7.09 0.49
C LEU A 454 24.21 -7.98 1.69
N PRO A 455 24.68 -7.68 2.91
CA PRO A 455 24.18 -8.30 4.13
C PRO A 455 22.76 -7.79 4.45
N LEU A 456 21.83 -7.99 3.51
CA LEU A 456 20.45 -7.52 3.55
C LEU A 456 19.51 -8.68 3.20
N SER A 457 18.52 -8.92 4.04
CA SER A 457 17.47 -9.93 3.78
C SER A 457 16.08 -9.31 3.83
N LEU A 458 15.23 -9.76 2.90
CA LEU A 458 13.87 -9.29 2.76
C LEU A 458 12.91 -10.29 3.40
N VAL A 459 12.18 -9.85 4.43
CA VAL A 459 11.16 -10.61 5.16
C VAL A 459 9.84 -9.84 5.04
N LEU A 460 9.14 -10.08 3.94
CA LEU A 460 8.04 -9.23 3.50
C LEU A 460 6.68 -9.82 3.87
N CYS A 461 5.76 -8.95 4.23
CA CYS A 461 4.35 -9.27 4.32
C CYS A 461 3.56 -8.61 3.18
N TRP A 462 2.54 -9.33 2.70
CA TRP A 462 1.65 -8.83 1.67
C TRP A 462 0.19 -8.98 2.09
N PHE A 463 -0.67 -8.16 1.52
CA PHE A 463 -2.11 -8.26 1.75
C PHE A 463 -2.90 -7.96 0.47
N GLU A 464 -2.60 -6.87 -0.25
CA GLU A 464 -3.39 -6.41 -1.39
C GLU A 464 -2.49 -6.01 -2.59
N GLN A 465 -3.09 -5.45 -3.60
CA GLN A 465 -2.53 -5.26 -4.94
C GLN A 465 -1.31 -4.35 -4.98
N LYS A 466 -1.19 -3.37 -4.07
CA LYS A 466 0.03 -2.55 -3.99
C LYS A 466 1.24 -3.36 -3.57
N ALA A 467 1.07 -4.36 -2.70
CA ALA A 467 2.16 -5.29 -2.39
C ALA A 467 2.54 -6.19 -3.58
N VAL A 468 1.57 -6.56 -4.42
CA VAL A 468 1.83 -7.28 -5.68
C VAL A 468 2.64 -6.41 -6.65
N CYS A 469 2.29 -5.13 -6.76
CA CYS A 469 3.03 -4.12 -7.54
C CYS A 469 4.49 -3.99 -7.07
N ILE A 470 4.72 -3.95 -5.76
CA ILE A 470 6.08 -3.89 -5.20
C ILE A 470 6.84 -5.19 -5.48
N LEU A 471 6.23 -6.35 -5.25
CA LEU A 471 6.86 -7.65 -5.50
C LEU A 471 7.34 -7.77 -6.95
N ILE A 472 6.48 -7.45 -7.91
CA ILE A 472 6.85 -7.55 -9.34
C ILE A 472 7.99 -6.57 -9.70
N ALA A 473 8.05 -5.39 -9.06
CA ALA A 473 9.15 -4.45 -9.22
C ALA A 473 10.48 -5.02 -8.69
N LEU A 474 10.48 -5.64 -7.51
CA LEU A 474 11.66 -6.32 -6.95
C LEU A 474 12.17 -7.43 -7.88
N LEU A 475 11.25 -8.25 -8.42
CA LEU A 475 11.59 -9.32 -9.36
C LEU A 475 12.18 -8.76 -10.67
N ALA A 476 11.63 -7.67 -11.20
CA ALA A 476 12.13 -7.03 -12.42
C ALA A 476 13.51 -6.38 -12.25
N LEU A 477 13.86 -5.97 -11.04
CA LEU A 477 15.18 -5.50 -10.65
C LEU A 477 16.18 -6.64 -10.38
N GLY A 478 15.75 -7.90 -10.47
CA GLY A 478 16.57 -9.07 -10.22
C GLY A 478 16.87 -9.31 -8.74
N ILE A 479 16.09 -8.73 -7.83
CA ILE A 479 16.22 -8.95 -6.37
C ILE A 479 15.75 -10.36 -6.04
N ARG A 480 16.53 -11.06 -5.22
CA ARG A 480 16.36 -12.48 -4.86
C ARG A 480 16.27 -12.66 -3.36
N ASN A 481 16.10 -13.93 -2.94
CA ASN A 481 16.09 -14.33 -1.53
C ASN A 481 14.99 -13.65 -0.71
N ILE A 482 13.80 -13.51 -1.31
CA ILE A 482 12.64 -12.87 -0.68
C ILE A 482 11.86 -13.90 0.13
N ARG A 483 11.68 -13.69 1.43
CA ARG A 483 10.71 -14.40 2.26
C ARG A 483 9.40 -13.63 2.25
N LEU A 484 8.34 -14.29 1.79
CA LEU A 484 7.01 -13.67 1.63
C LEU A 484 5.97 -14.40 2.48
N GLY A 485 5.19 -13.64 3.25
CA GLY A 485 4.16 -14.22 4.11
C GLY A 485 2.95 -13.31 4.35
N PRO A 486 2.00 -13.80 5.16
CA PRO A 486 1.98 -15.09 5.87
C PRO A 486 1.69 -16.30 4.97
N THR A 487 1.21 -16.09 3.75
CA THR A 487 0.97 -17.11 2.72
C THR A 487 1.50 -16.61 1.38
N LEU A 488 1.73 -17.49 0.43
CA LEU A 488 1.92 -17.07 -0.95
C LEU A 488 0.58 -16.63 -1.57
N PRO A 489 0.60 -15.74 -2.58
CA PRO A 489 -0.61 -15.27 -3.23
C PRO A 489 -1.44 -16.41 -3.86
N ALA A 490 -2.74 -16.45 -3.56
CA ALA A 490 -3.65 -17.49 -4.04
C ALA A 490 -3.81 -17.53 -5.57
N PHE A 491 -3.56 -16.42 -6.25
CA PHE A 491 -3.61 -16.32 -7.71
C PHE A 491 -2.38 -16.90 -8.41
N LEU A 492 -1.31 -17.21 -7.69
CA LEU A 492 -0.11 -17.83 -8.28
C LEU A 492 -0.32 -19.34 -8.40
N SER A 493 -0.27 -19.84 -9.62
CA SER A 493 -0.31 -21.28 -9.91
C SER A 493 0.95 -21.99 -9.41
N PRO A 494 0.91 -23.31 -9.20
CA PRO A 494 2.11 -24.08 -8.85
C PRO A 494 3.24 -23.95 -9.88
N GLY A 495 2.91 -23.82 -11.17
CA GLY A 495 3.90 -23.62 -12.24
C GLY A 495 4.61 -22.29 -12.10
N VAL A 496 3.86 -21.20 -11.93
CA VAL A 496 4.41 -19.85 -11.72
C VAL A 496 5.21 -19.77 -10.41
N VAL A 497 4.72 -20.35 -9.30
CA VAL A 497 5.45 -20.41 -8.02
C VAL A 497 6.81 -21.09 -8.20
N ARG A 498 6.86 -22.23 -8.92
CA ARG A 498 8.12 -22.94 -9.21
C ARG A 498 9.13 -22.04 -9.93
N VAL A 499 8.71 -21.32 -10.97
CA VAL A 499 9.58 -20.37 -11.69
C VAL A 499 10.08 -19.27 -10.75
N LEU A 500 9.22 -18.73 -9.88
CA LEU A 500 9.61 -17.72 -8.91
C LEU A 500 10.61 -18.24 -7.88
N GLN A 501 10.45 -19.49 -7.45
CA GLN A 501 11.39 -20.16 -6.54
C GLN A 501 12.75 -20.41 -7.21
N GLU A 502 12.75 -21.00 -8.40
CA GLU A 502 13.98 -21.34 -9.14
C GLU A 502 14.77 -20.10 -9.57
N LYS A 503 14.08 -19.08 -10.07
CA LYS A 503 14.74 -17.90 -10.65
C LYS A 503 15.11 -16.84 -9.61
N TYR A 504 14.25 -16.64 -8.59
CA TYR A 504 14.40 -15.55 -7.62
C TYR A 504 14.59 -16.02 -6.19
N ASN A 505 14.55 -17.32 -5.93
CA ASN A 505 14.55 -17.88 -4.59
C ASN A 505 13.47 -17.24 -3.70
N LEU A 506 12.23 -17.14 -4.25
CA LEU A 506 11.08 -16.69 -3.48
C LEU A 506 10.67 -17.81 -2.52
N MET A 507 10.63 -17.53 -1.24
CA MET A 507 10.35 -18.48 -0.18
C MET A 507 9.10 -18.06 0.60
N ALA A 508 8.29 -19.01 1.05
CA ALA A 508 7.31 -18.74 2.10
C ALA A 508 8.03 -18.57 3.45
N VAL A 509 7.49 -17.74 4.34
CA VAL A 509 7.95 -17.68 5.74
C VAL A 509 7.66 -18.99 6.46
N THR A 510 8.53 -19.38 7.40
CA THR A 510 8.39 -20.59 8.24
C THR A 510 8.14 -20.21 9.70
N THR A 511 9.11 -20.39 10.59
CA THR A 511 9.08 -19.79 11.91
C THR A 511 10.14 -18.69 12.02
N PRO A 512 9.95 -17.69 12.89
CA PRO A 512 10.94 -16.61 13.08
C PRO A 512 12.35 -17.12 13.35
N GLU A 513 12.47 -18.15 14.20
CA GLU A 513 13.74 -18.75 14.60
C GLU A 513 14.41 -19.48 13.43
N GLN A 514 13.64 -20.28 12.67
CA GLN A 514 14.18 -21.03 11.53
C GLN A 514 14.62 -20.10 10.41
N ASP A 515 13.79 -19.10 10.09
CA ASP A 515 14.12 -18.14 9.05
C ASP A 515 15.34 -17.29 9.43
N LEU A 516 15.42 -16.83 10.68
CA LEU A 516 16.57 -16.06 11.18
C LEU A 516 17.87 -16.87 11.13
N LYS A 517 17.85 -18.13 11.62
CA LYS A 517 19.01 -19.03 11.52
C LYS A 517 19.45 -19.26 10.09
N ALA A 518 18.49 -19.53 9.19
CA ALA A 518 18.78 -19.73 7.77
C ALA A 518 19.39 -18.48 7.10
N ILE A 519 18.95 -17.29 7.49
CA ILE A 519 19.48 -16.02 6.99
C ILE A 519 20.92 -15.78 7.49
N LEU A 520 21.16 -15.99 8.78
CA LEU A 520 22.45 -15.68 9.42
C LEU A 520 23.49 -16.79 9.28
N GLY A 521 23.14 -17.93 8.66
CA GLY A 521 24.05 -19.06 8.50
C GLY A 521 24.37 -19.80 9.81
N GLU A 522 23.47 -19.75 10.78
CA GLU A 522 23.60 -20.37 12.12
C GLU A 522 22.87 -21.73 12.15
N GLY A 523 23.02 -22.54 11.09
CA GLY A 523 22.42 -23.86 10.94
C GLY A 523 23.34 -24.99 11.34
#